data_ee8010a27c22b8d9a0d9f8c205306895
#
_entry.id   ee8010a27c22b8d9a0d9f8c205306895
#
_cell.length_a   1.000
_cell.length_b   1.000
_cell.length_c   1.000
_cell.angle_alpha   90.00
_cell.angle_beta   90.00
_cell.angle_gamma   90.00
#
_symmetry.space_group_name_H-M   'P 1'
#
loop_
_entity.id
_entity.type
_entity.pdbx_description
1 polymer ?
#
loop_
_entity_poly.entity_id
_entity_poly.type
_entity_poly.pdbx_seq_one_letter_code
_entity_poly.pdbx_strand_id
1 'polypeptide(L)'
;GINVYPREVEEVLFKHPNVSDAAVIGIPDEKWGEAIKAYIVTTSSSEGDAEEIRSFCEQEISKIKVPKIIEFINEIPRNAGGKVLKTELRKNHDE
;
A
#
# COMPACT_ATOMS: atom_id res chain seq x y z
N GLY A 1 16.87 12.62 -0.90
CA GLY A 1 15.92 11.54 -0.99
C GLY A 1 14.49 12.05 -0.96
N ILE A 2 13.62 11.22 -1.43
CA ILE A 2 12.18 11.49 -1.41
C ILE A 2 11.63 11.01 -0.08
N ASN A 3 10.98 11.92 0.64
CA ASN A 3 10.31 11.53 1.88
C ASN A 3 8.99 10.84 1.54
N VAL A 4 8.90 9.58 1.93
CA VAL A 4 7.68 8.80 1.77
C VAL A 4 6.87 8.89 3.05
N TYR A 5 5.61 9.28 2.93
CA TYR A 5 4.68 9.37 4.05
C TYR A 5 3.61 8.28 3.89
N PRO A 6 3.88 7.06 4.40
CA PRO A 6 2.95 5.92 4.21
C PRO A 6 1.52 6.23 4.63
N ARG A 7 1.35 7.00 5.69
CA ARG A 7 0.03 7.36 6.19
C ARG A 7 -0.80 8.15 5.17
N GLU A 8 -0.17 9.07 4.45
CA GLU A 8 -0.84 9.85 3.41
C GLU A 8 -1.38 8.95 2.30
N VAL A 9 -0.56 7.98 1.88
CA VAL A 9 -0.95 7.02 0.85
C VAL A 9 -2.05 6.10 1.37
N GLU A 10 -1.91 5.62 2.60
CA GLU A 10 -2.92 4.76 3.23
C GLU A 10 -4.28 5.46 3.31
N GLU A 11 -4.31 6.74 3.68
CA GLU A 11 -5.55 7.52 3.75
C GLU A 11 -6.24 7.61 2.39
N VAL A 12 -5.46 7.79 1.32
CA VAL A 12 -6.01 7.82 -0.04
C VAL A 12 -6.59 6.45 -0.41
N LEU A 13 -5.86 5.38 -0.11
CA LEU A 13 -6.33 4.02 -0.40
C LEU A 13 -7.65 3.71 0.31
N PHE A 14 -7.80 4.13 1.55
CA PHE A 14 -9.04 3.90 2.31
C PHE A 14 -10.25 4.62 1.73
N LYS A 15 -10.06 5.61 0.89
CA LYS A 15 -11.16 6.30 0.19
C LYS A 15 -11.74 5.46 -0.95
N HIS A 16 -10.98 4.48 -1.43
CA HIS A 16 -11.44 3.64 -2.53
C HIS A 16 -12.50 2.65 -2.03
N PRO A 17 -13.65 2.54 -2.72
CA PRO A 17 -14.77 1.70 -2.23
C PRO A 17 -14.45 0.21 -2.18
N ASN A 18 -13.47 -0.27 -2.96
CA ASN A 18 -13.11 -1.69 -2.99
C ASN A 18 -11.98 -2.04 -2.02
N VAL A 19 -11.45 -1.07 -1.28
CA VAL A 19 -10.39 -1.30 -0.30
C VAL A 19 -11.01 -1.48 1.08
N SER A 20 -10.85 -2.69 1.63
CA SER A 20 -11.31 -3.03 2.98
C SER A 20 -10.26 -2.68 4.02
N ASP A 21 -8.99 -2.95 3.71
CA ASP A 21 -7.86 -2.60 4.56
C ASP A 21 -6.64 -2.34 3.68
N ALA A 22 -5.70 -1.58 4.18
CA ALA A 22 -4.48 -1.25 3.44
C ALA A 22 -3.33 -0.95 4.38
N ALA A 23 -2.12 -1.25 3.92
CA ALA A 23 -0.89 -0.88 4.61
C ALA A 23 0.18 -0.57 3.56
N VAL A 24 1.01 0.41 3.85
CA VAL A 24 2.03 0.90 2.91
C VAL A 24 3.40 0.83 3.58
N ILE A 25 4.36 0.31 2.84
CA ILE A 25 5.76 0.27 3.29
C ILE A 25 6.67 0.88 2.23
N GLY A 26 7.87 1.28 2.66
CA GLY A 26 8.95 1.63 1.75
C GLY A 26 9.78 0.39 1.44
N ILE A 27 10.18 0.22 0.20
CA ILE A 27 11.05 -0.87 -0.24
C ILE A 27 12.26 -0.29 -0.97
N PRO A 28 13.40 -1.01 -1.00
CA PRO A 28 14.56 -0.54 -1.74
C PRO A 28 14.27 -0.39 -3.23
N ASP A 29 14.79 0.66 -3.84
CA ASP A 29 14.65 0.91 -5.27
C ASP A 29 15.98 1.44 -5.80
N GLU A 30 16.51 0.82 -6.85
CA GLU A 30 17.82 1.16 -7.40
C GLU A 30 17.85 2.58 -7.97
N LYS A 31 16.75 3.05 -8.52
CA LYS A 31 16.68 4.34 -9.18
C LYS A 31 16.40 5.49 -8.21
N TRP A 32 15.52 5.27 -7.25
CA TRP A 32 15.03 6.33 -6.37
C TRP A 32 15.47 6.18 -4.92
N GLY A 33 16.19 5.12 -4.59
CA GLY A 33 16.57 4.77 -3.23
C GLY A 33 15.47 4.05 -2.47
N GLU A 34 14.24 4.53 -2.60
CA GLU A 34 13.07 3.92 -1.96
C GLU A 34 11.86 4.06 -2.86
N ALA A 35 11.06 3.01 -2.91
CA ALA A 35 9.77 3.03 -3.61
C ALA A 35 8.66 2.67 -2.63
N ILE A 36 7.43 2.96 -2.99
CA ILE A 36 6.26 2.68 -2.17
C ILE A 36 5.62 1.37 -2.61
N LYS A 37 5.36 0.48 -1.64
CA LYS A 37 4.60 -0.74 -1.86
C LYS A 37 3.34 -0.70 -1.00
N ALA A 38 2.20 -0.97 -1.62
CA ALA A 38 0.92 -1.04 -0.91
C ALA A 38 0.43 -2.48 -0.84
N TYR A 39 0.03 -2.91 0.35
CA TYR A 39 -0.69 -4.17 0.57
C TYR A 39 -2.16 -3.83 0.75
N ILE A 40 -3.01 -4.50 0.00
CA ILE A 40 -4.43 -4.19 -0.02
C ILE A 40 -5.27 -5.44 0.23
N VAL A 41 -6.24 -5.28 1.11
CA VAL A 41 -7.30 -6.26 1.31
C VAL A 41 -8.55 -5.69 0.64
N THR A 42 -9.06 -6.39 -0.36
CA THR A 42 -10.25 -5.96 -1.07
C THR A 42 -11.52 -6.36 -0.31
N THR A 43 -12.63 -5.70 -0.63
CA THR A 43 -13.93 -6.11 -0.09
C THR A 43 -14.27 -7.48 -0.66
N SER A 44 -15.12 -8.23 0.05
CA SER A 44 -15.44 -9.62 -0.31
C SER A 44 -16.05 -9.80 -1.69
N SER A 45 -16.63 -8.77 -2.25
CA SER A 45 -17.28 -8.80 -3.56
C SER A 45 -16.38 -8.31 -4.69
N SER A 46 -15.14 -7.96 -4.41
CA SER A 46 -14.24 -7.31 -5.37
C SER A 46 -13.04 -8.19 -5.70
N GLU A 47 -12.68 -8.23 -6.98
CA GLU A 47 -11.40 -8.76 -7.42
C GLU A 47 -10.43 -7.59 -7.45
N GLY A 48 -9.19 -7.83 -7.04
CA GLY A 48 -8.18 -6.79 -7.01
C GLY A 48 -7.75 -6.35 -8.41
N ASP A 49 -7.77 -5.05 -8.65
CA ASP A 49 -7.25 -4.45 -9.89
C ASP A 49 -6.24 -3.37 -9.52
N ALA A 50 -4.95 -3.71 -9.65
CA ALA A 50 -3.86 -2.81 -9.30
C ALA A 50 -3.86 -1.55 -10.13
N GLU A 51 -4.20 -1.63 -11.41
CA GLU A 51 -4.23 -0.46 -12.29
C GLU A 51 -5.32 0.52 -11.90
N GLU A 52 -6.49 0.02 -11.52
CA GLU A 52 -7.59 0.86 -11.05
C GLU A 52 -7.21 1.58 -9.75
N ILE A 53 -6.61 0.85 -8.81
CA ILE A 53 -6.16 1.41 -7.54
C ILE A 53 -5.08 2.48 -7.80
N ARG A 54 -4.14 2.19 -8.68
CA ARG A 54 -3.06 3.11 -9.01
C ARG A 54 -3.61 4.39 -9.65
N SER A 55 -4.54 4.27 -10.59
CA SER A 55 -5.20 5.41 -11.24
C SER A 55 -5.96 6.26 -10.22
N PHE A 56 -6.63 5.62 -9.29
CA PHE A 56 -7.32 6.32 -8.20
C PHE A 56 -6.33 7.16 -7.38
N CYS A 57 -5.19 6.58 -7.02
CA CYS A 57 -4.16 7.29 -6.28
C CYS A 57 -3.61 8.49 -7.06
N GLU A 58 -3.42 8.33 -8.37
CA GLU A 58 -2.88 9.41 -9.22
C GLU A 58 -3.77 10.64 -9.25
N GLN A 59 -5.06 10.48 -9.01
CA GLN A 59 -6.01 11.59 -8.96
C GLN A 59 -5.97 12.34 -7.63
N GLU A 60 -5.49 11.68 -6.58
CA GLU A 60 -5.57 12.22 -5.22
C GLU A 60 -4.23 12.73 -4.70
N ILE A 61 -3.12 12.16 -5.15
CA ILE A 61 -1.79 12.49 -4.65
C ILE A 61 -0.79 12.64 -5.80
N SER A 62 0.37 13.20 -5.46
CA SER A 62 1.46 13.37 -6.39
C SER A 62 1.90 12.01 -6.98
N LYS A 63 2.22 11.99 -8.25
CA LYS A 63 2.64 10.79 -8.98
C LYS A 63 3.81 10.06 -8.30
N ILE A 64 4.73 10.78 -7.68
CA ILE A 64 5.87 10.18 -6.99
C ILE A 64 5.47 9.45 -5.70
N LYS A 65 4.29 9.73 -5.18
CA LYS A 65 3.76 9.09 -3.97
C LYS A 65 2.84 7.92 -4.27
N VAL A 66 2.52 7.69 -5.54
CA VAL A 66 1.68 6.57 -5.96
C VAL A 66 2.46 5.26 -5.77
N PRO A 67 1.84 4.22 -5.18
CA PRO A 67 2.53 2.94 -4.99
C PRO A 67 3.03 2.37 -6.32
N LYS A 68 4.30 2.00 -6.34
CA LYS A 68 4.92 1.35 -7.50
C LYS A 68 4.49 -0.11 -7.60
N ILE A 69 4.34 -0.76 -6.45
CA ILE A 69 3.90 -2.15 -6.36
C ILE A 69 2.65 -2.20 -5.51
N ILE A 70 1.65 -2.92 -5.99
CA ILE A 70 0.41 -3.19 -5.26
C ILE A 70 0.25 -4.69 -5.17
N GLU A 71 0.16 -5.21 -3.95
CA GLU A 71 -0.06 -6.62 -3.71
C GLU A 71 -1.35 -6.81 -2.93
N PHE A 72 -2.21 -7.70 -3.41
CA PHE A 72 -3.47 -8.02 -2.74
C PHE A 72 -3.24 -9.20 -1.80
N ILE A 73 -3.65 -9.04 -0.55
CA ILE A 73 -3.49 -10.07 0.49
C ILE A 73 -4.81 -10.25 1.21
N ASN A 74 -4.93 -11.35 1.94
CA ASN A 74 -6.18 -11.66 2.64
C ASN A 74 -6.33 -10.90 3.96
N GLU A 75 -5.22 -10.54 4.58
CA GLU A 75 -5.23 -9.91 5.90
C GLU A 75 -3.97 -9.09 6.11
N ILE A 76 -4.12 -7.92 6.71
CA ILE A 76 -2.98 -7.10 7.12
C ILE A 76 -2.54 -7.56 8.51
N PRO A 77 -1.27 -7.94 8.72
CA PRO A 77 -0.80 -8.34 10.05
C PRO A 77 -0.83 -7.18 11.03
N ARG A 78 -1.47 -7.39 12.17
CA ARG A 78 -1.61 -6.38 13.23
C ARG A 78 -1.31 -6.98 14.60
N ASN A 79 -0.82 -6.16 15.52
CA ASN A 79 -0.63 -6.59 16.89
C ASN A 79 -1.96 -6.52 17.67
N ALA A 80 -1.94 -6.91 18.93
CA ALA A 80 -3.14 -6.90 19.77
C ALA A 80 -3.78 -5.52 19.93
N GLY A 81 -2.99 -4.46 19.78
CA GLY A 81 -3.48 -3.08 19.86
C GLY A 81 -4.00 -2.53 18.53
N GLY A 82 -3.99 -3.34 17.48
CA GLY A 82 -4.47 -2.93 16.15
C GLY A 82 -3.43 -2.24 15.27
N LYS A 83 -2.19 -2.13 15.71
CA LYS A 83 -1.12 -1.51 14.95
C LYS A 83 -0.58 -2.45 13.88
N VAL A 84 -0.45 -1.95 12.66
CA VAL A 84 0.11 -2.72 11.53
C VAL A 84 1.56 -3.12 11.82
N LEU A 85 1.85 -4.41 11.61
CA LEU A 85 3.20 -4.96 11.79
C LEU A 85 3.98 -4.85 10.49
N LYS A 86 4.52 -3.68 10.21
CA LYS A 86 5.24 -3.42 8.95
C LYS A 86 6.47 -4.31 8.77
N THR A 87 7.07 -4.75 9.86
CA THR A 87 8.18 -5.71 9.84
C THR A 87 7.78 -7.02 9.16
N GLU A 88 6.57 -7.49 9.47
CA GLU A 88 6.05 -8.72 8.86
C GLU A 88 5.79 -8.52 7.37
N LEU A 89 5.27 -7.37 6.99
CA LEU A 89 5.05 -7.05 5.57
C LEU A 89 6.36 -6.99 4.79
N ARG A 90 7.41 -6.43 5.39
CA ARG A 90 8.72 -6.39 4.76
C ARG A 90 9.31 -7.78 4.57
N LYS A 91 9.11 -8.69 5.52
CA LYS A 91 9.53 -10.08 5.38
C LYS A 91 8.82 -10.74 4.20
N ASN A 92 7.53 -10.51 4.06
CA ASN A 92 6.74 -11.07 2.94
C ASN A 92 7.27 -10.56 1.60
N HIS A 93 7.66 -9.31 1.54
CA HIS A 93 8.22 -8.73 0.32
C HIS A 93 9.58 -9.37 -0.03
N ASP A 94 10.41 -9.62 0.98
CA ASP A 94 11.77 -10.17 0.78
C ASP A 94 11.75 -11.67 0.44
N GLU A 95 10.68 -12.36 0.71
CA GLU A 95 10.49 -13.78 0.34
C GLU A 95 10.04 -13.93 -1.16
#